data_ff39ab25c4b48ac9ea85cb8c851524cc
#
_entry.id   ff39ab25c4b48ac9ea85cb8c851524cc
#
_cell.length_a   1.000
_cell.length_b   1.000
_cell.length_c   1.000
_cell.angle_alpha   90.00
_cell.angle_beta   90.00
_cell.angle_gamma   90.00
#
_symmetry.space_group_name_H-M   'P 1'
#
loop_
_entity.id
_entity.type
_entity.pdbx_description
1 polymer ?
#
loop_
_entity_poly.entity_id
_entity_poly.type
_entity_poly.pdbx_seq_one_letter_code
_entity_poly.pdbx_strand_id
1 'polypeptide(L)'
;PDYGWGQGTQEDFYNIAGELRKNPRFDHIRISGGNTLNCDQALPWYNALKDRLDEGNTHQLAGSFDNFAQFFTTVREDGKHATADELHNVMEAMVGMEYGMQTGVWWGPAEYARGEFCKASHGERLAYAEHRPNWTAASVYRAPDGKVQAFGGTSERQAVTTSYRFLSKERDVFFDGHGPQREYVMELPGGEPGSYQDGQTNAEQVVSITWGDDVQPVVDGTYVLINKSSRKLLDNENGSLTSSTYSTGKKSLQWHVNPVDARIGGDFSYH
;
A
#
# COMPACT_ATOMS: atom_id res chain seq x y z
N PRO A 1 10.75 -13.24 -21.47
CA PRO A 1 11.23 -14.62 -21.59
C PRO A 1 10.29 -15.67 -21.06
N ASP A 2 9.31 -15.33 -20.22
CA ASP A 2 8.37 -16.30 -19.66
C ASP A 2 7.03 -16.39 -20.42
N TYR A 3 6.88 -15.62 -21.51
CA TYR A 3 5.61 -15.49 -22.22
C TYR A 3 5.34 -16.61 -23.22
N GLY A 4 6.08 -17.67 -23.22
CA GLY A 4 5.78 -18.82 -24.02
C GLY A 4 6.89 -19.32 -24.94
N TRP A 5 6.51 -20.21 -25.81
CA TRP A 5 7.41 -20.96 -26.66
C TRP A 5 8.07 -20.08 -27.72
N GLY A 6 9.39 -20.23 -27.88
CA GLY A 6 10.12 -19.62 -29.00
C GLY A 6 10.53 -18.16 -28.80
N GLN A 7 10.50 -17.64 -27.59
CA GLN A 7 10.94 -16.27 -27.30
C GLN A 7 12.47 -16.09 -27.22
N GLY A 8 13.22 -17.14 -27.35
CA GLY A 8 14.68 -17.14 -27.33
C GLY A 8 15.27 -17.58 -25.99
N THR A 9 16.59 -17.76 -26.01
CA THR A 9 17.41 -18.14 -24.85
C THR A 9 18.09 -16.93 -24.24
N GLN A 10 18.70 -17.09 -23.07
CA GLN A 10 19.56 -16.06 -22.49
C GLN A 10 20.68 -15.65 -23.43
N GLU A 11 21.27 -16.61 -24.18
CA GLU A 11 22.30 -16.36 -25.17
C GLU A 11 21.77 -15.51 -26.34
N ASP A 12 20.56 -15.79 -26.84
CA ASP A 12 19.96 -14.98 -27.89
C ASP A 12 19.80 -13.51 -27.46
N PHE A 13 19.26 -13.30 -26.25
CA PHE A 13 19.08 -11.95 -25.71
C PHE A 13 20.41 -11.25 -25.45
N TYR A 14 21.43 -11.98 -24.97
CA TYR A 14 22.77 -11.44 -24.80
C TYR A 14 23.37 -10.97 -26.13
N ASN A 15 23.22 -11.78 -27.17
CA ASN A 15 23.71 -11.45 -28.51
C ASN A 15 22.96 -10.26 -29.11
N ILE A 16 21.62 -10.21 -28.98
CA ILE A 16 20.80 -9.08 -29.45
C ILE A 16 21.22 -7.79 -28.76
N ALA A 17 21.34 -7.79 -27.42
CA ALA A 17 21.80 -6.64 -26.68
C ALA A 17 23.21 -6.20 -27.11
N GLY A 18 24.10 -7.18 -27.38
CA GLY A 18 25.44 -6.92 -27.93
C GLY A 18 25.42 -6.25 -29.30
N GLU A 19 24.53 -6.64 -30.20
CA GLU A 19 24.39 -5.99 -31.51
C GLU A 19 23.82 -4.57 -31.38
N LEU A 20 22.86 -4.35 -30.47
CA LEU A 20 22.35 -3.00 -30.20
C LEU A 20 23.47 -2.06 -29.71
N ARG A 21 24.35 -2.54 -28.83
CA ARG A 21 25.50 -1.75 -28.31
C ARG A 21 26.52 -1.38 -29.38
N LYS A 22 26.61 -2.10 -30.49
CA LYS A 22 27.53 -1.78 -31.59
C LYS A 22 27.00 -0.64 -32.49
N ASN A 23 25.73 -0.28 -32.37
CA ASN A 23 25.10 0.72 -33.21
C ASN A 23 24.99 2.07 -32.48
N PRO A 24 25.75 3.11 -32.91
CA PRO A 24 25.78 4.41 -32.22
C PRO A 24 24.41 5.11 -32.12
N ARG A 25 23.43 4.71 -32.95
CA ARG A 25 22.07 5.24 -32.87
C ARG A 25 21.38 4.90 -31.57
N PHE A 26 21.84 3.87 -30.82
CA PHE A 26 21.28 3.41 -29.57
C PHE A 26 22.12 3.77 -28.34
N ASP A 27 23.20 4.55 -28.48
CA ASP A 27 24.09 4.93 -27.37
C ASP A 27 23.36 5.71 -26.26
N HIS A 28 22.31 6.43 -26.62
CA HIS A 28 21.50 7.22 -25.69
C HIS A 28 20.31 6.45 -25.07
N ILE A 29 20.12 5.17 -25.46
CA ILE A 29 19.01 4.35 -24.99
C ILE A 29 19.52 3.39 -23.94
N ARG A 30 18.83 3.33 -22.79
CA ARG A 30 19.06 2.31 -21.78
C ARG A 30 18.44 1.01 -22.24
N ILE A 31 19.23 -0.08 -22.15
CA ILE A 31 18.74 -1.43 -22.43
C ILE A 31 18.29 -2.06 -21.12
N SER A 32 17.01 -2.31 -20.99
CA SER A 32 16.40 -3.04 -19.89
C SER A 32 16.21 -4.50 -20.29
N GLY A 33 16.37 -5.41 -19.36
CA GLY A 33 16.24 -6.84 -19.66
C GLY A 33 16.01 -7.70 -18.43
N GLY A 34 15.75 -8.97 -18.74
CA GLY A 34 15.21 -9.92 -17.81
C GLY A 34 13.71 -10.09 -18.09
N ASN A 35 12.91 -9.16 -17.63
CA ASN A 35 11.44 -9.13 -17.82
C ASN A 35 10.79 -10.49 -17.55
N THR A 36 11.23 -11.14 -16.47
CA THR A 36 10.70 -12.45 -16.12
C THR A 36 9.37 -12.31 -15.38
N LEU A 37 8.39 -13.13 -15.70
CA LEU A 37 7.12 -13.19 -14.97
C LEU A 37 7.28 -13.81 -13.59
N ASN A 38 8.10 -14.86 -13.54
CA ASN A 38 8.46 -15.55 -12.31
C ASN A 38 9.75 -14.95 -11.75
N CYS A 39 9.69 -14.32 -10.59
CA CYS A 39 10.85 -13.68 -9.97
C CYS A 39 11.95 -14.67 -9.53
N ASP A 40 11.67 -15.98 -9.46
CA ASP A 40 12.71 -17.00 -9.24
C ASP A 40 13.66 -17.12 -10.46
N GLN A 41 13.22 -16.69 -11.62
CA GLN A 41 14.04 -16.63 -12.84
C GLN A 41 14.78 -15.30 -13.00
N ALA A 42 14.45 -14.29 -12.20
CA ALA A 42 14.97 -12.93 -12.37
C ALA A 42 16.50 -12.85 -12.27
N LEU A 43 17.09 -13.37 -11.21
CA LEU A 43 18.54 -13.38 -11.04
C LEU A 43 19.31 -14.21 -12.06
N PRO A 44 18.88 -15.45 -12.40
CA PRO A 44 19.50 -16.22 -13.47
C PRO A 44 19.55 -15.46 -14.81
N TRP A 45 18.45 -14.85 -15.21
CA TRP A 45 18.37 -14.06 -16.44
C TRP A 45 19.20 -12.78 -16.35
N TYR A 46 19.08 -12.03 -15.27
CA TYR A 46 19.85 -10.81 -15.06
C TYR A 46 21.37 -11.10 -15.10
N ASN A 47 21.84 -12.12 -14.37
CA ASN A 47 23.25 -12.46 -14.33
C ASN A 47 23.82 -12.89 -15.68
N ALA A 48 23.00 -13.55 -16.52
CA ALA A 48 23.39 -13.92 -17.87
C ALA A 48 23.53 -12.70 -18.82
N LEU A 49 22.80 -11.61 -18.55
CA LEU A 49 22.67 -10.47 -19.45
C LEU A 49 23.35 -9.20 -18.95
N LYS A 50 23.67 -9.10 -17.65
CA LYS A 50 24.02 -7.85 -16.98
C LYS A 50 25.14 -7.05 -17.61
N ASP A 51 26.12 -7.69 -18.28
CA ASP A 51 27.22 -6.99 -18.95
C ASP A 51 26.75 -6.18 -20.17
N ARG A 52 25.54 -6.45 -20.66
CA ARG A 52 24.93 -5.78 -21.81
C ARG A 52 23.78 -4.85 -21.44
N LEU A 53 23.28 -4.93 -20.19
CA LEU A 53 22.12 -4.18 -19.72
C LEU A 53 22.54 -2.92 -18.94
N ASP A 54 21.69 -1.90 -18.99
CA ASP A 54 21.73 -0.74 -18.09
C ASP A 54 20.76 -0.94 -16.93
N GLU A 55 19.72 -1.73 -17.15
CA GLU A 55 18.63 -1.94 -16.20
C GLU A 55 18.29 -3.42 -16.09
N GLY A 56 18.05 -3.85 -14.86
CA GLY A 56 17.44 -5.15 -14.59
C GLY A 56 15.94 -4.98 -14.30
N ASN A 57 15.10 -5.82 -14.92
CA ASN A 57 13.66 -5.79 -14.77
C ASN A 57 13.07 -7.17 -14.44
N THR A 58 12.05 -7.20 -13.58
CA THR A 58 11.29 -8.42 -13.28
C THR A 58 9.85 -8.10 -12.89
N HIS A 59 8.99 -9.10 -12.98
CA HIS A 59 7.61 -9.06 -12.48
C HIS A 59 7.44 -10.00 -11.29
N GLN A 60 6.34 -9.83 -10.55
CA GLN A 60 5.97 -10.71 -9.45
C GLN A 60 4.62 -11.38 -9.75
N LEU A 61 4.54 -12.18 -10.80
CA LEU A 61 3.36 -13.00 -11.09
C LEU A 61 3.49 -14.42 -10.53
N ALA A 62 4.70 -14.84 -10.21
CA ALA A 62 5.04 -16.09 -9.55
C ALA A 62 6.42 -15.98 -8.89
N GLY A 63 6.80 -16.98 -8.10
CA GLY A 63 8.11 -17.09 -7.47
C GLY A 63 8.11 -16.78 -5.97
N SER A 64 9.28 -16.72 -5.37
CA SER A 64 9.45 -16.47 -3.95
C SER A 64 9.65 -14.99 -3.63
N PHE A 65 9.16 -14.55 -2.49
CA PHE A 65 9.38 -13.21 -1.98
C PHE A 65 10.88 -12.90 -1.84
N ASP A 66 11.64 -13.87 -1.36
CA ASP A 66 13.09 -13.71 -1.17
C ASP A 66 13.81 -13.42 -2.49
N ASN A 67 13.46 -14.12 -3.57
CA ASN A 67 14.07 -13.88 -4.87
C ASN A 67 13.64 -12.54 -5.48
N PHE A 68 12.39 -12.11 -5.26
CA PHE A 68 11.93 -10.78 -5.66
C PHE A 68 12.72 -9.67 -4.97
N ALA A 69 12.88 -9.75 -3.65
CA ALA A 69 13.68 -8.81 -2.87
C ALA A 69 15.19 -8.84 -3.27
N GLN A 70 15.76 -10.03 -3.38
CA GLN A 70 17.18 -10.22 -3.72
C GLN A 70 17.51 -9.67 -5.11
N PHE A 71 16.58 -9.77 -6.05
CA PHE A 71 16.78 -9.24 -7.40
C PHE A 71 17.08 -7.74 -7.38
N PHE A 72 16.25 -6.92 -6.74
CA PHE A 72 16.45 -5.47 -6.69
C PHE A 72 17.73 -5.11 -5.96
N THR A 73 18.04 -5.80 -4.86
CA THR A 73 19.29 -5.61 -4.11
C THR A 73 20.49 -5.85 -5.00
N THR A 74 20.52 -6.97 -5.72
CA THR A 74 21.63 -7.34 -6.60
C THR A 74 21.82 -6.35 -7.74
N VAL A 75 20.73 -5.94 -8.42
CA VAL A 75 20.81 -4.97 -9.51
C VAL A 75 21.38 -3.64 -9.01
N ARG A 76 20.99 -3.20 -7.82
CA ARG A 76 21.49 -1.98 -7.19
C ARG A 76 22.96 -2.09 -6.77
N GLU A 77 23.37 -3.20 -6.21
CA GLU A 77 24.76 -3.47 -5.83
C GLU A 77 25.68 -3.49 -7.06
N ASP A 78 25.19 -3.96 -8.20
CA ASP A 78 25.91 -3.88 -9.49
C ASP A 78 25.94 -2.45 -10.08
N GLY A 79 25.36 -1.46 -9.39
CA GLY A 79 25.31 -0.06 -9.84
C GLY A 79 24.36 0.20 -11.00
N LYS A 80 23.41 -0.70 -11.26
CA LYS A 80 22.46 -0.62 -12.35
C LYS A 80 21.08 -0.14 -11.88
N HIS A 81 20.24 0.23 -12.83
CA HIS A 81 18.89 0.66 -12.55
C HIS A 81 17.97 -0.55 -12.36
N ALA A 82 17.29 -0.61 -11.23
CA ALA A 82 16.38 -1.71 -10.88
C ALA A 82 14.93 -1.30 -11.16
N THR A 83 14.21 -2.12 -11.92
CA THR A 83 12.86 -1.80 -12.39
C THR A 83 11.89 -2.95 -12.22
N ALA A 84 10.59 -2.61 -12.12
CA ALA A 84 9.46 -3.52 -12.29
C ALA A 84 8.41 -2.81 -13.16
N ASP A 85 8.28 -3.22 -14.40
CA ASP A 85 7.43 -2.54 -15.38
C ASP A 85 6.00 -3.11 -15.47
N GLU A 86 5.64 -3.97 -14.51
CA GLU A 86 4.30 -4.55 -14.41
C GLU A 86 3.92 -4.77 -12.93
N LEU A 87 3.71 -3.67 -12.20
CA LEU A 87 3.25 -3.70 -10.81
C LEU A 87 1.74 -3.88 -10.74
N HIS A 88 1.27 -4.86 -9.98
CA HIS A 88 -0.16 -5.17 -9.84
C HIS A 88 -0.79 -4.60 -8.56
N ASN A 89 0.03 -4.29 -7.54
CA ASN A 89 -0.46 -3.72 -6.29
C ASN A 89 0.62 -2.96 -5.52
N VAL A 90 0.20 -2.21 -4.49
CA VAL A 90 1.11 -1.40 -3.67
C VAL A 90 2.13 -2.23 -2.90
N MET A 91 1.86 -3.51 -2.62
CA MET A 91 2.84 -4.40 -1.97
C MET A 91 4.10 -4.54 -2.82
N GLU A 92 3.96 -4.81 -4.11
CA GLU A 92 5.10 -4.94 -5.03
C GLU A 92 5.93 -3.67 -5.07
N ALA A 93 5.27 -2.50 -5.10
CA ALA A 93 5.97 -1.22 -5.07
C ALA A 93 6.68 -0.98 -3.73
N MET A 94 6.02 -1.27 -2.59
CA MET A 94 6.63 -1.13 -1.27
C MET A 94 7.85 -2.02 -1.09
N VAL A 95 7.75 -3.29 -1.45
CA VAL A 95 8.83 -4.27 -1.38
C VAL A 95 9.95 -3.91 -2.36
N GLY A 96 9.61 -3.62 -3.60
CA GLY A 96 10.59 -3.18 -4.60
C GLY A 96 11.41 -1.99 -4.11
N MET A 97 10.76 -0.94 -3.59
CA MET A 97 11.45 0.24 -3.05
C MET A 97 12.29 -0.07 -1.81
N GLU A 98 11.84 -0.96 -0.92
CA GLU A 98 12.64 -1.40 0.23
C GLU A 98 13.98 -1.96 -0.21
N TYR A 99 13.97 -2.79 -1.26
CA TYR A 99 15.15 -3.51 -1.73
C TYR A 99 15.88 -2.84 -2.91
N GLY A 100 15.48 -1.64 -3.29
CA GLY A 100 16.26 -0.81 -4.21
C GLY A 100 15.69 -0.62 -5.61
N MET A 101 14.46 -1.02 -5.87
CA MET A 101 13.74 -0.64 -7.10
C MET A 101 13.67 0.89 -7.23
N GLN A 102 13.97 1.40 -8.41
CA GLN A 102 13.99 2.83 -8.70
C GLN A 102 12.86 3.27 -9.62
N THR A 103 12.35 2.35 -10.41
CA THR A 103 11.22 2.63 -11.30
C THR A 103 10.23 1.47 -11.23
N GLY A 104 8.96 1.82 -11.04
CA GLY A 104 7.84 0.89 -11.12
C GLY A 104 6.77 1.45 -12.06
N VAL A 105 6.16 0.59 -12.86
CA VAL A 105 5.07 0.96 -13.75
C VAL A 105 3.84 0.12 -13.39
N TRP A 106 2.72 0.79 -13.16
CA TRP A 106 1.49 0.11 -12.81
C TRP A 106 0.87 -0.60 -14.02
N TRP A 107 0.50 -1.85 -13.83
CA TRP A 107 -0.45 -2.51 -14.72
C TRP A 107 -1.86 -2.02 -14.38
N GLY A 108 -2.39 -1.17 -15.24
CA GLY A 108 -3.68 -0.54 -15.02
C GLY A 108 -3.61 0.84 -14.35
N PRO A 109 -4.77 1.42 -13.95
CA PRO A 109 -4.84 2.76 -13.42
C PRO A 109 -4.24 2.88 -12.02
N ALA A 110 -3.62 4.04 -11.73
CA ALA A 110 -3.13 4.39 -10.40
C ALA A 110 -4.26 5.04 -9.59
N GLU A 111 -5.26 4.26 -9.20
CA GLU A 111 -6.41 4.70 -8.41
C GLU A 111 -6.22 4.38 -6.93
N TYR A 112 -6.97 5.06 -6.06
CA TYR A 112 -7.00 4.84 -4.60
C TYR A 112 -5.61 4.65 -3.99
N ALA A 113 -5.35 3.49 -3.39
CA ALA A 113 -4.10 3.20 -2.71
C ALA A 113 -2.87 3.38 -3.61
N ARG A 114 -2.93 3.02 -4.89
CA ARG A 114 -1.83 3.20 -5.85
C ARG A 114 -1.54 4.68 -6.10
N GLY A 115 -2.58 5.47 -6.38
CA GLY A 115 -2.46 6.91 -6.61
C GLY A 115 -1.95 7.67 -5.39
N GLU A 116 -2.45 7.35 -4.22
CA GLU A 116 -1.98 7.94 -2.96
C GLU A 116 -0.54 7.50 -2.65
N PHE A 117 -0.19 6.23 -2.91
CA PHE A 117 1.18 5.74 -2.74
C PHE A 117 2.17 6.47 -3.66
N CYS A 118 1.82 6.72 -4.92
CA CYS A 118 2.66 7.51 -5.82
C CYS A 118 2.98 8.90 -5.25
N LYS A 119 2.01 9.56 -4.62
CA LYS A 119 2.23 10.88 -3.99
C LYS A 119 3.06 10.76 -2.72
N ALA A 120 2.71 9.81 -1.85
CA ALA A 120 3.33 9.65 -0.54
C ALA A 120 4.77 9.17 -0.63
N SER A 121 5.10 8.29 -1.58
CA SER A 121 6.43 7.71 -1.75
C SER A 121 7.53 8.69 -2.17
N HIS A 122 7.16 9.89 -2.61
CA HIS A 122 8.10 11.01 -2.82
C HIS A 122 8.55 11.68 -1.51
N GLY A 123 7.88 11.38 -0.40
CA GLY A 123 8.18 11.95 0.91
C GLY A 123 9.04 11.04 1.77
N GLU A 124 8.77 11.05 3.07
CA GLU A 124 9.52 10.30 4.08
C GLU A 124 8.79 9.01 4.46
N ARG A 125 9.48 7.87 4.37
CA ARG A 125 8.97 6.61 4.91
C ARG A 125 9.18 6.56 6.43
N LEU A 126 8.10 6.50 7.19
CA LEU A 126 8.10 6.49 8.65
C LEU A 126 8.18 5.08 9.24
N ALA A 127 7.62 4.09 8.54
CA ALA A 127 7.63 2.70 8.95
C ALA A 127 7.48 1.76 7.76
N TYR A 128 8.00 0.54 7.91
CA TYR A 128 7.84 -0.56 6.97
C TYR A 128 7.78 -1.89 7.72
N ALA A 129 6.96 -2.79 7.21
CA ALA A 129 6.88 -4.17 7.66
C ALA A 129 6.50 -5.09 6.49
N GLU A 130 6.96 -6.33 6.54
CA GLU A 130 6.64 -7.35 5.55
C GLU A 130 6.38 -8.69 6.21
N HIS A 131 5.57 -9.51 5.58
CA HIS A 131 5.38 -10.92 5.96
C HIS A 131 5.61 -11.79 4.73
N ARG A 132 6.87 -12.21 4.55
CA ARG A 132 7.34 -12.90 3.35
C ARG A 132 6.56 -14.17 3.02
N PRO A 133 6.30 -15.08 4.00
CA PRO A 133 5.53 -16.29 3.71
C PRO A 133 4.12 -16.01 3.20
N ASN A 134 3.52 -14.88 3.60
CA ASN A 134 2.18 -14.50 3.21
C ASN A 134 2.13 -13.51 2.03
N TRP A 135 3.26 -13.14 1.45
CA TRP A 135 3.35 -12.22 0.35
C TRP A 135 2.58 -10.90 0.60
N THR A 136 2.82 -10.28 1.73
CA THR A 136 2.20 -9.03 2.13
C THR A 136 3.23 -8.04 2.64
N ALA A 137 2.93 -6.75 2.52
CA ALA A 137 3.72 -5.67 3.12
C ALA A 137 2.83 -4.50 3.54
N ALA A 138 3.34 -3.70 4.46
CA ALA A 138 2.72 -2.48 4.94
C ALA A 138 3.78 -1.39 5.17
N SER A 139 3.39 -0.13 4.99
CA SER A 139 4.27 1.01 5.23
C SER A 139 3.50 2.23 5.70
N VAL A 140 4.21 3.18 6.30
CA VAL A 140 3.69 4.50 6.63
C VAL A 140 4.59 5.56 5.99
N TYR A 141 3.98 6.49 5.30
CA TYR A 141 4.66 7.60 4.66
C TYR A 141 4.11 8.94 5.12
N ARG A 142 5.02 9.93 5.20
CA ARG A 142 4.68 11.34 5.21
C ARG A 142 4.94 11.89 3.81
N ALA A 143 3.89 12.26 3.10
CA ALA A 143 3.98 12.86 1.78
C ALA A 143 4.66 14.24 1.83
N PRO A 144 5.15 14.79 0.70
CA PRO A 144 5.78 16.12 0.65
C PRO A 144 4.87 17.26 1.12
N ASP A 145 3.56 17.11 1.03
CA ASP A 145 2.56 18.05 1.52
C ASP A 145 2.28 17.92 3.04
N GLY A 146 2.94 16.97 3.72
CA GLY A 146 2.79 16.71 5.14
C GLY A 146 1.73 15.65 5.50
N LYS A 147 0.92 15.19 4.54
CA LYS A 147 -0.10 14.16 4.76
C LYS A 147 0.56 12.84 5.19
N VAL A 148 0.07 12.25 6.28
CA VAL A 148 0.55 10.95 6.76
C VAL A 148 -0.47 9.87 6.43
N GLN A 149 0.02 8.79 5.83
CA GLN A 149 -0.83 7.68 5.40
C GLN A 149 -0.15 6.34 5.66
N ALA A 150 -0.95 5.37 6.09
CA ALA A 150 -0.59 3.96 6.17
C ALA A 150 -1.07 3.23 4.92
N PHE A 151 -0.22 2.38 4.38
CA PHE A 151 -0.50 1.55 3.21
C PHE A 151 -0.33 0.08 3.56
N GLY A 152 -1.15 -0.76 2.96
CA GLY A 152 -0.99 -2.20 2.99
C GLY A 152 -1.36 -2.82 1.65
N GLY A 153 -0.70 -3.91 1.32
CA GLY A 153 -0.96 -4.61 0.08
C GLY A 153 -0.56 -6.08 0.10
N THR A 154 -1.10 -6.82 -0.84
CA THR A 154 -0.86 -8.26 -1.01
C THR A 154 -0.36 -8.55 -2.42
N SER A 155 0.34 -9.69 -2.60
CA SER A 155 0.52 -10.24 -3.94
C SER A 155 -0.83 -10.58 -4.58
N GLU A 156 -0.94 -10.37 -5.87
CA GLU A 156 -2.16 -10.69 -6.62
C GLU A 156 -2.51 -12.18 -6.59
N ARG A 157 -1.52 -13.07 -6.53
CA ARG A 157 -1.72 -14.50 -6.81
C ARG A 157 -1.21 -15.45 -5.74
N GLN A 158 -0.48 -14.95 -4.72
CA GLN A 158 0.22 -15.81 -3.76
C GLN A 158 -0.04 -15.43 -2.29
N ALA A 159 -0.82 -14.38 -2.05
CA ALA A 159 -0.98 -13.85 -0.71
C ALA A 159 -1.86 -14.73 0.19
N VAL A 160 -1.50 -14.75 1.46
CA VAL A 160 -2.29 -15.31 2.55
C VAL A 160 -2.73 -14.18 3.46
N THR A 161 -3.94 -14.27 4.01
CA THR A 161 -4.49 -13.24 4.92
C THR A 161 -3.48 -12.87 6.02
N THR A 162 -3.25 -11.57 6.16
CA THR A 162 -2.28 -11.01 7.13
C THR A 162 -2.85 -9.74 7.73
N SER A 163 -2.60 -9.51 9.02
CA SER A 163 -2.96 -8.27 9.69
C SER A 163 -1.70 -7.50 10.08
N TYR A 164 -1.70 -6.18 9.84
CA TYR A 164 -0.67 -5.27 10.29
C TYR A 164 -1.20 -4.34 11.35
N ARG A 165 -0.43 -4.18 12.42
CA ARG A 165 -0.75 -3.32 13.54
C ARG A 165 0.08 -2.04 13.48
N PHE A 166 -0.58 -0.91 13.26
CA PHE A 166 0.02 0.41 13.26
C PHE A 166 -0.07 1.03 14.65
N LEU A 167 1.03 1.55 15.14
CA LEU A 167 1.12 2.14 16.48
C LEU A 167 1.60 3.59 16.40
N SER A 168 0.80 4.52 16.93
CA SER A 168 1.23 5.88 17.20
C SER A 168 1.89 5.96 18.57
N LYS A 169 3.22 6.13 18.61
CA LYS A 169 3.99 6.11 19.85
C LYS A 169 3.90 7.43 20.63
N GLU A 170 3.78 8.56 19.94
CA GLU A 170 3.92 9.88 20.53
C GLU A 170 2.59 10.50 20.96
N ARG A 171 1.53 10.28 20.18
CA ARG A 171 0.25 10.98 20.38
C ARG A 171 -0.95 10.14 19.99
N ASP A 172 -2.12 10.55 20.42
CA ASP A 172 -3.38 10.04 19.91
C ASP A 172 -3.62 10.60 18.52
N VAL A 173 -4.09 9.74 17.63
CA VAL A 173 -4.35 10.05 16.21
C VAL A 173 -5.72 9.52 15.79
N PHE A 174 -6.14 9.92 14.60
CA PHE A 174 -7.34 9.44 13.95
C PHE A 174 -6.91 8.70 12.68
N PHE A 175 -7.41 7.49 12.50
CA PHE A 175 -7.25 6.69 11.29
C PHE A 175 -8.53 6.79 10.46
N ASP A 176 -8.45 7.41 9.27
CA ASP A 176 -9.61 7.77 8.43
C ASP A 176 -10.74 8.46 9.23
N GLY A 177 -10.35 9.37 10.13
CA GLY A 177 -11.28 10.10 10.98
C GLY A 177 -11.80 9.34 12.21
N HIS A 178 -11.44 8.06 12.37
CA HIS A 178 -11.81 7.26 13.54
C HIS A 178 -10.77 7.40 14.66
N GLY A 179 -11.20 7.80 15.84
CA GLY A 179 -10.32 8.01 16.98
C GLY A 179 -10.95 8.92 18.04
N PRO A 180 -10.14 9.48 18.97
CA PRO A 180 -8.68 9.34 19.03
C PRO A 180 -8.24 7.97 19.51
N GLN A 181 -7.16 7.45 18.92
CA GLN A 181 -6.64 6.13 19.29
C GLN A 181 -5.12 6.03 19.01
N ARG A 182 -4.49 5.02 19.62
CA ARG A 182 -3.05 4.76 19.49
C ARG A 182 -2.73 3.60 18.56
N GLU A 183 -3.73 2.87 18.16
CA GLU A 183 -3.57 1.62 17.42
C GLU A 183 -4.63 1.49 16.34
N TYR A 184 -4.21 0.97 15.20
CA TYR A 184 -5.09 0.56 14.12
C TYR A 184 -4.61 -0.79 13.57
N VAL A 185 -5.53 -1.70 13.32
CA VAL A 185 -5.25 -3.00 12.70
C VAL A 185 -5.82 -2.99 11.29
N MET A 186 -4.94 -3.14 10.31
CA MET A 186 -5.30 -3.29 8.90
C MET A 186 -5.25 -4.79 8.56
N GLU A 187 -6.39 -5.35 8.17
CA GLU A 187 -6.46 -6.71 7.68
C GLU A 187 -6.36 -6.71 6.15
N LEU A 188 -5.44 -7.51 5.64
CA LEU A 188 -5.22 -7.72 4.22
C LEU A 188 -5.66 -9.14 3.88
N PRO A 189 -6.84 -9.32 3.27
CA PRO A 189 -7.33 -10.65 2.91
C PRO A 189 -6.46 -11.27 1.81
N GLY A 190 -6.24 -12.57 1.90
CA GLY A 190 -5.53 -13.40 0.95
C GLY A 190 -6.20 -14.76 0.79
N GLY A 191 -5.59 -15.63 0.02
CA GLY A 191 -6.09 -16.98 -0.24
C GLY A 191 -5.45 -18.06 0.62
N GLU A 192 -5.42 -19.28 0.10
CA GLU A 192 -4.88 -20.45 0.79
C GLU A 192 -3.35 -20.49 0.76
N PRO A 193 -2.69 -20.93 1.85
CA PRO A 193 -1.23 -21.01 1.92
C PRO A 193 -0.63 -21.93 0.85
N GLY A 194 0.49 -21.49 0.27
CA GLY A 194 1.29 -22.29 -0.66
C GLY A 194 0.68 -22.51 -2.04
N SER A 195 -0.44 -21.90 -2.36
CA SER A 195 -1.11 -22.04 -3.64
C SER A 195 -0.88 -20.81 -4.52
N TYR A 196 -0.48 -21.06 -5.77
CA TYR A 196 -0.65 -20.06 -6.81
C TYR A 196 -2.13 -19.96 -7.14
N GLN A 197 -2.69 -18.76 -7.03
CA GLN A 197 -4.13 -18.56 -7.21
C GLN A 197 -4.39 -17.66 -8.40
N ASP A 198 -5.02 -18.20 -9.43
CA ASP A 198 -5.46 -17.41 -10.57
C ASP A 198 -6.70 -16.58 -10.20
N GLY A 199 -6.65 -15.29 -10.48
CA GLY A 199 -7.76 -14.38 -10.18
C GLY A 199 -7.98 -14.08 -8.70
N GLN A 200 -6.98 -14.25 -7.85
CA GLN A 200 -7.04 -13.81 -6.46
C GLN A 200 -7.29 -12.30 -6.39
N THR A 201 -8.14 -11.89 -5.47
CA THR A 201 -8.41 -10.47 -5.24
C THR A 201 -7.20 -9.78 -4.64
N ASN A 202 -6.69 -8.75 -5.30
CA ASN A 202 -5.71 -7.83 -4.74
C ASN A 202 -6.31 -7.11 -3.55
N ALA A 203 -5.66 -7.21 -2.39
CA ALA A 203 -5.97 -6.37 -1.26
C ALA A 203 -5.01 -5.19 -1.22
N GLU A 204 -5.54 -4.01 -1.49
CA GLU A 204 -4.81 -2.75 -1.41
C GLU A 204 -5.57 -1.81 -0.51
N GLN A 205 -4.89 -1.26 0.49
CA GLN A 205 -5.52 -0.33 1.43
C GLN A 205 -4.63 0.88 1.65
N VAL A 206 -5.26 2.02 1.84
CA VAL A 206 -4.66 3.25 2.32
C VAL A 206 -5.53 3.84 3.41
N VAL A 207 -4.90 4.29 4.48
CA VAL A 207 -5.56 4.88 5.65
C VAL A 207 -4.87 6.19 5.99
N SER A 208 -5.63 7.29 6.04
CA SER A 208 -5.12 8.60 6.44
C SER A 208 -4.93 8.65 7.95
N ILE A 209 -3.83 9.25 8.40
CA ILE A 209 -3.51 9.43 9.82
C ILE A 209 -3.46 10.92 10.11
N THR A 210 -4.40 11.40 10.93
CA THR A 210 -4.54 12.83 11.26
C THR A 210 -4.55 13.08 12.75
N TRP A 211 -4.24 14.33 13.16
CA TRP A 211 -4.27 14.78 14.55
C TRP A 211 -4.39 16.30 14.60
N GLY A 212 -4.74 16.83 15.78
CA GLY A 212 -4.85 18.28 15.98
C GLY A 212 -5.96 18.90 15.14
N ASP A 213 -5.66 20.01 14.47
CA ASP A 213 -6.62 20.78 13.68
C ASP A 213 -6.93 20.13 12.32
N ASP A 214 -6.11 19.16 11.90
CA ASP A 214 -6.30 18.43 10.64
C ASP A 214 -7.33 17.30 10.76
N VAL A 215 -7.85 17.07 11.96
CA VAL A 215 -8.79 15.98 12.21
C VAL A 215 -10.15 16.29 11.61
N GLN A 216 -10.64 15.37 10.80
CA GLN A 216 -12.04 15.33 10.33
C GLN A 216 -12.66 14.03 10.85
N PRO A 217 -13.20 14.04 12.08
CA PRO A 217 -13.68 12.80 12.69
C PRO A 217 -14.90 12.25 11.97
N VAL A 218 -14.91 10.95 11.78
CA VAL A 218 -16.12 10.21 11.41
C VAL A 218 -16.84 9.85 12.69
N VAL A 219 -18.07 10.32 12.82
CA VAL A 219 -18.95 10.05 13.96
C VAL A 219 -20.13 9.24 13.45
N ASP A 220 -20.23 7.99 13.90
CA ASP A 220 -21.31 7.06 13.57
C ASP A 220 -21.63 6.21 14.80
N GLY A 221 -22.91 6.12 15.14
CA GLY A 221 -23.33 5.33 16.29
C GLY A 221 -24.22 6.08 17.29
N THR A 222 -24.36 5.50 18.47
CA THR A 222 -25.20 6.05 19.54
C THR A 222 -24.32 6.66 20.64
N TYR A 223 -24.54 7.92 20.90
CA TYR A 223 -23.75 8.73 21.80
C TYR A 223 -24.59 9.44 22.86
N VAL A 224 -23.94 9.91 23.91
CA VAL A 224 -24.45 10.94 24.79
C VAL A 224 -23.71 12.24 24.51
N LEU A 225 -24.42 13.35 24.39
CA LEU A 225 -23.84 14.66 24.13
C LEU A 225 -23.70 15.43 25.44
N ILE A 226 -22.47 15.71 25.86
CA ILE A 226 -22.15 16.34 27.13
C ILE A 226 -21.66 17.75 26.89
N ASN A 227 -22.30 18.74 27.50
CA ASN A 227 -21.79 20.10 27.52
C ASN A 227 -20.52 20.17 28.38
N LYS A 228 -19.41 20.62 27.78
CA LYS A 228 -18.10 20.62 28.40
C LYS A 228 -18.05 21.48 29.68
N SER A 229 -18.76 22.61 29.71
CA SER A 229 -18.76 23.54 30.81
C SER A 229 -19.68 23.12 31.96
N SER A 230 -20.95 22.83 31.64
CA SER A 230 -21.96 22.48 32.66
C SER A 230 -21.92 21.01 33.08
N ARG A 231 -21.26 20.15 32.33
CA ARG A 231 -21.24 18.69 32.50
C ARG A 231 -22.63 18.03 32.42
N LYS A 232 -23.64 18.78 31.96
CA LYS A 232 -24.97 18.26 31.72
C LYS A 232 -25.08 17.65 30.30
N LEU A 233 -25.96 16.67 30.16
CA LEU A 233 -26.23 15.97 28.90
C LEU A 233 -27.38 16.62 28.14
N LEU A 234 -27.32 16.64 26.82
CA LEU A 234 -28.46 16.98 25.98
C LEU A 234 -29.50 15.89 26.10
N ASP A 235 -30.73 16.29 26.38
CA ASP A 235 -31.86 15.41 26.66
C ASP A 235 -33.03 15.78 25.74
N ASN A 236 -33.61 14.80 25.07
CA ASN A 236 -34.84 14.98 24.27
C ASN A 236 -36.01 14.38 25.00
N GLU A 237 -36.55 15.10 25.94
CA GLU A 237 -37.68 14.65 26.73
C GLU A 237 -38.99 15.03 26.02
N ASN A 238 -39.67 14.00 25.47
CA ASN A 238 -40.93 14.17 24.74
C ASN A 238 -40.91 15.20 23.61
N GLY A 239 -39.81 15.24 22.86
CA GLY A 239 -39.60 16.17 21.74
C GLY A 239 -39.13 17.56 22.15
N SER A 240 -38.88 17.80 23.42
CA SER A 240 -38.32 19.06 23.94
C SER A 240 -36.86 18.87 24.33
N LEU A 241 -35.99 19.70 23.77
CA LEU A 241 -34.56 19.69 24.11
C LEU A 241 -34.32 20.36 25.44
N THR A 242 -33.75 19.61 26.36
CA THR A 242 -33.41 20.06 27.72
C THR A 242 -31.99 19.64 28.09
N SER A 243 -31.54 19.96 29.29
CA SER A 243 -30.28 19.47 29.82
C SER A 243 -30.51 18.71 31.12
N SER A 244 -30.00 17.48 31.15
CA SER A 244 -30.18 16.59 32.30
C SER A 244 -28.85 16.09 32.86
N THR A 245 -28.88 15.63 34.11
CA THR A 245 -27.79 14.83 34.67
C THR A 245 -27.84 13.42 34.09
N TYR A 246 -26.71 12.76 33.92
CA TYR A 246 -26.64 11.38 33.43
C TYR A 246 -27.49 10.44 34.30
N SER A 247 -28.28 9.61 33.65
CA SER A 247 -29.07 8.56 34.28
C SER A 247 -28.96 7.29 33.43
N THR A 248 -28.56 6.19 34.06
CA THR A 248 -28.41 4.90 33.38
C THR A 248 -29.74 4.43 32.80
N GLY A 249 -29.76 4.06 31.53
CA GLY A 249 -30.94 3.52 30.84
C GLY A 249 -31.93 4.57 30.35
N LYS A 250 -31.72 5.85 30.58
CA LYS A 250 -32.59 6.92 30.05
C LYS A 250 -32.35 7.10 28.54
N LYS A 251 -33.25 6.58 27.73
CA LYS A 251 -33.12 6.59 26.24
C LYS A 251 -33.13 7.99 25.62
N SER A 252 -33.81 8.97 26.25
CA SER A 252 -33.85 10.35 25.78
C SER A 252 -32.50 11.08 25.81
N LEU A 253 -31.49 10.50 26.47
CA LEU A 253 -30.10 10.99 26.48
C LEU A 253 -29.23 10.37 25.37
N GLN A 254 -29.78 9.41 24.64
CA GLN A 254 -29.05 8.70 23.59
C GLN A 254 -29.35 9.32 22.23
N TRP A 255 -28.30 9.72 21.55
CA TRP A 255 -28.37 10.35 20.24
C TRP A 255 -27.71 9.43 19.22
N HIS A 256 -28.48 9.04 18.21
CA HIS A 256 -27.93 8.33 17.09
C HIS A 256 -27.40 9.35 16.08
N VAL A 257 -26.12 9.27 15.79
CA VAL A 257 -25.42 10.19 14.88
C VAL A 257 -25.10 9.44 13.61
N ASN A 258 -25.56 9.94 12.48
CA ASN A 258 -25.28 9.37 11.16
C ASN A 258 -24.60 10.42 10.29
N PRO A 259 -23.60 10.08 9.51
CA PRO A 259 -23.09 10.97 8.46
C PRO A 259 -24.20 11.26 7.44
N VAL A 260 -24.31 12.50 6.99
CA VAL A 260 -25.28 12.90 5.97
C VAL A 260 -24.86 12.35 4.61
N ASP A 261 -23.58 12.27 4.37
CA ASP A 261 -23.02 11.55 3.23
C ASP A 261 -21.88 10.62 3.70
N ALA A 262 -21.45 9.71 2.85
CA ALA A 262 -20.40 8.72 3.19
C ALA A 262 -19.00 9.33 3.21
N ARG A 263 -18.84 10.65 3.19
CA ARG A 263 -17.53 11.31 3.17
C ARG A 263 -17.01 11.53 4.58
N ILE A 264 -15.72 11.30 4.76
CA ILE A 264 -15.01 11.70 5.97
C ILE A 264 -15.06 13.22 6.09
N GLY A 265 -15.46 13.74 7.25
CA GLY A 265 -15.61 15.16 7.48
C GLY A 265 -16.83 15.82 6.82
N GLY A 266 -17.81 15.01 6.38
CA GLY A 266 -19.10 15.51 5.90
C GLY A 266 -20.00 16.00 7.04
N ASP A 267 -21.17 16.53 6.67
CA ASP A 267 -22.22 16.90 7.61
C ASP A 267 -22.83 15.66 8.28
N PHE A 268 -23.37 15.85 9.47
CA PHE A 268 -24.03 14.79 10.25
C PHE A 268 -25.44 15.17 10.59
N SER A 269 -26.32 14.17 10.61
CA SER A 269 -27.65 14.31 11.19
C SER A 269 -27.68 13.71 12.60
N TYR A 270 -28.49 14.31 13.47
CA TYR A 270 -28.68 13.90 14.85
C TYR A 270 -30.14 13.54 15.08
N HIS A 271 -30.42 12.32 15.51
CA HIS A 271 -31.78 11.79 15.72
C HIS A 271 -31.98 11.31 17.17
#